data_4690c978e3099ae417668d1498e39b20
#
_entry.id   4690c978e3099ae417668d1498e39b20
#
_cell.length_a   1.000
_cell.length_b   1.000
_cell.length_c   1.000
_cell.angle_alpha   90.00
_cell.angle_beta   90.00
_cell.angle_gamma   90.00
#
_symmetry.space_group_name_H-M   'P 1'
#
loop_
_entity.id
_entity.type
_entity.pdbx_description
1 polymer ?
#
loop_
_entity_poly.entity_id
_entity_poly.type
_entity_poly.pdbx_seq_one_letter_code
_entity_poly.pdbx_strand_id
1 'polypeptide(L)'
;MDKSVYIRHIKNENEHWWFKARREILSYQIKKYTNKNKIKVLDFGAGSGTNIRMLSHFGKVDAYEKDLETKIFLKKRYKNTTTNIINKPFSKNQKYDLILAADVIEHIKNDKIIIKNLNKILKKDGLLVITVPAYNFLFSKKDETLKHFRRYNQVSLKRLFNKNYKKIKISYYNFFLFIPISILIIIFKIVNYQFIDDVETKPNSVVNNIFYNIFRFEKYILKYINLPFGLSIISIFKKI
;
A
#
# COMPACT_ATOMS: atom_id res chain seq x y z
N MET A 1 14.22 -2.43 -4.71
CA MET A 1 13.61 -3.77 -4.77
C MET A 1 14.37 -4.56 -5.82
N ASP A 2 14.55 -5.87 -5.64
CA ASP A 2 15.21 -6.72 -6.62
C ASP A 2 14.37 -6.82 -7.91
N LYS A 3 15.02 -6.89 -9.09
CA LYS A 3 14.34 -6.96 -10.39
C LYS A 3 13.48 -8.21 -10.54
N SER A 4 13.92 -9.33 -9.98
CA SER A 4 13.17 -10.60 -9.97
C SER A 4 11.85 -10.51 -9.21
N VAL A 5 11.86 -9.86 -8.05
CA VAL A 5 10.66 -9.59 -7.22
C VAL A 5 9.68 -8.70 -7.98
N TYR A 6 10.20 -7.70 -8.67
CA TYR A 6 9.38 -6.78 -9.45
C TYR A 6 8.67 -7.48 -10.62
N ILE A 7 9.37 -8.32 -11.35
CA ILE A 7 8.78 -9.12 -12.45
C ILE A 7 7.68 -10.06 -11.92
N ARG A 8 7.91 -10.70 -10.77
CA ARG A 8 6.90 -11.55 -10.11
C ARG A 8 5.67 -10.76 -9.69
N HIS A 9 5.83 -9.56 -9.13
CA HIS A 9 4.70 -8.67 -8.81
C HIS A 9 3.85 -8.38 -10.04
N ILE A 10 4.47 -7.99 -11.17
CA ILE A 10 3.75 -7.73 -12.43
C ILE A 10 2.94 -8.94 -12.88
N LYS A 11 3.55 -10.14 -12.84
CA LYS A 11 2.90 -11.39 -13.29
C LYS A 11 1.71 -11.75 -12.41
N ASN A 12 1.82 -11.52 -11.10
CA ASN A 12 0.84 -11.99 -10.12
C ASN A 12 -0.18 -10.93 -9.67
N GLU A 13 0.05 -9.65 -9.94
CA GLU A 13 -0.74 -8.54 -9.39
C GLU A 13 -2.26 -8.61 -9.67
N ASN A 14 -2.64 -9.23 -10.80
CA ASN A 14 -4.06 -9.34 -11.18
C ASN A 14 -4.73 -10.61 -10.66
N GLU A 15 -3.97 -11.62 -10.28
CA GLU A 15 -4.50 -12.93 -9.95
C GLU A 15 -4.27 -13.34 -8.50
N HIS A 16 -3.16 -12.92 -7.90
CA HIS A 16 -2.80 -13.29 -6.55
C HIS A 16 -3.78 -12.68 -5.54
N TRP A 17 -4.28 -13.52 -4.63
CA TRP A 17 -5.30 -13.21 -3.62
C TRP A 17 -5.03 -11.92 -2.87
N TRP A 18 -3.78 -11.71 -2.42
CA TRP A 18 -3.40 -10.57 -1.61
C TRP A 18 -3.53 -9.24 -2.36
N PHE A 19 -3.01 -9.15 -3.59
CA PHE A 19 -3.09 -7.93 -4.39
C PHE A 19 -4.54 -7.59 -4.74
N LYS A 20 -5.35 -8.60 -5.12
CA LYS A 20 -6.77 -8.41 -5.47
C LYS A 20 -7.56 -7.90 -4.27
N ALA A 21 -7.52 -8.62 -3.14
CA ALA A 21 -8.28 -8.27 -1.95
C ALA A 21 -7.85 -6.92 -1.37
N ARG A 22 -6.54 -6.65 -1.31
CA ARG A 22 -6.01 -5.35 -0.86
C ARG A 22 -6.56 -4.19 -1.70
N ARG A 23 -6.56 -4.29 -3.03
CA ARG A 23 -7.12 -3.24 -3.89
C ARG A 23 -8.61 -3.01 -3.63
N GLU A 24 -9.40 -4.07 -3.43
CA GLU A 24 -10.82 -3.92 -3.09
C GLU A 24 -11.03 -3.24 -1.73
N ILE A 25 -10.25 -3.62 -0.72
CA ILE A 25 -10.29 -2.98 0.61
C ILE A 25 -9.93 -1.50 0.49
N LEU A 26 -8.84 -1.17 -0.20
CA LEU A 26 -8.42 0.21 -0.43
C LEU A 26 -9.48 1.01 -1.17
N SER A 27 -9.99 0.49 -2.28
CA SER A 27 -11.05 1.12 -3.07
C SER A 27 -12.29 1.43 -2.21
N TYR A 28 -12.71 0.45 -1.43
CA TYR A 28 -13.88 0.58 -0.56
C TYR A 28 -13.66 1.64 0.53
N GLN A 29 -12.50 1.65 1.17
CA GLN A 29 -12.16 2.63 2.20
C GLN A 29 -12.00 4.04 1.60
N ILE A 30 -11.36 4.18 0.46
CA ILE A 30 -11.24 5.47 -0.23
C ILE A 30 -12.62 6.01 -0.59
N LYS A 31 -13.48 5.17 -1.21
CA LYS A 31 -14.85 5.57 -1.58
C LYS A 31 -15.66 6.07 -0.39
N LYS A 32 -15.50 5.45 0.79
CA LYS A 32 -16.21 5.86 2.01
C LYS A 32 -15.91 7.30 2.44
N TYR A 33 -14.66 7.76 2.23
CA TYR A 33 -14.22 9.06 2.71
C TYR A 33 -14.00 10.10 1.60
N THR A 34 -14.31 9.73 0.35
CA THR A 34 -14.16 10.60 -0.83
C THR A 34 -15.55 10.92 -1.39
N ASN A 35 -16.06 12.11 -1.10
CA ASN A 35 -17.39 12.55 -1.56
C ASN A 35 -17.36 13.30 -2.90
N LYS A 36 -16.18 13.41 -3.56
CA LYS A 36 -16.00 14.16 -4.80
C LYS A 36 -15.80 13.21 -5.97
N ASN A 37 -16.45 13.48 -7.08
CA ASN A 37 -16.16 12.85 -8.36
C ASN A 37 -15.03 13.63 -9.08
N LYS A 38 -14.21 12.90 -9.86
CA LYS A 38 -13.13 13.49 -10.67
C LYS A 38 -12.06 14.23 -9.85
N ILE A 39 -11.57 13.62 -8.79
CA ILE A 39 -10.49 14.15 -7.96
C ILE A 39 -9.12 13.99 -8.63
N LYS A 40 -8.14 14.79 -8.20
CA LYS A 40 -6.73 14.59 -8.58
C LYS A 40 -6.04 13.67 -7.59
N VAL A 41 -5.52 12.56 -8.08
CA VAL A 41 -4.94 11.48 -7.28
C VAL A 41 -3.45 11.37 -7.53
N LEU A 42 -2.65 11.14 -6.49
CA LEU A 42 -1.25 10.70 -6.59
C LEU A 42 -1.13 9.26 -6.08
N ASP A 43 -0.61 8.37 -6.93
CA ASP A 43 -0.06 7.08 -6.51
C ASP A 43 1.43 7.27 -6.24
N PHE A 44 1.79 7.39 -4.96
CA PHE A 44 3.16 7.66 -4.52
C PHE A 44 3.89 6.35 -4.23
N GLY A 45 4.92 6.03 -5.02
CA GLY A 45 5.57 4.73 -5.03
C GLY A 45 4.73 3.70 -5.79
N ALA A 46 4.35 4.05 -7.03
CA ALA A 46 3.39 3.29 -7.82
C ALA A 46 3.84 1.87 -8.18
N GLY A 47 5.14 1.56 -8.07
CA GLY A 47 5.70 0.27 -8.43
C GLY A 47 5.35 -0.10 -9.87
N SER A 48 4.78 -1.29 -10.08
CA SER A 48 4.28 -1.75 -11.38
C SER A 48 3.00 -1.07 -11.87
N GLY A 49 2.40 -0.20 -11.04
CA GLY A 49 1.14 0.46 -11.36
C GLY A 49 -0.10 -0.32 -10.92
N THR A 50 0.06 -1.29 -10.03
CA THR A 50 -0.99 -2.18 -9.53
C THR A 50 -2.26 -1.46 -9.08
N ASN A 51 -2.11 -0.26 -8.49
CA ASN A 51 -3.22 0.51 -7.94
C ASN A 51 -3.81 1.51 -8.94
N ILE A 52 -3.12 1.84 -10.03
CA ILE A 52 -3.50 2.91 -10.96
C ILE A 52 -4.91 2.70 -11.52
N ARG A 53 -5.22 1.48 -11.98
CA ARG A 53 -6.56 1.16 -12.51
C ARG A 53 -7.66 1.37 -11.46
N MET A 54 -7.42 0.97 -10.22
CA MET A 54 -8.35 1.20 -9.12
C MET A 54 -8.51 2.69 -8.81
N LEU A 55 -7.40 3.43 -8.79
CA LEU A 55 -7.41 4.87 -8.51
C LEU A 55 -8.06 5.70 -9.61
N SER A 56 -7.98 5.27 -10.89
CA SER A 56 -8.60 5.96 -12.02
C SER A 56 -10.14 6.04 -11.94
N HIS A 57 -10.77 5.16 -11.15
CA HIS A 57 -12.21 5.26 -10.87
C HIS A 57 -12.57 6.48 -10.01
N PHE A 58 -11.62 7.06 -9.30
CA PHE A 58 -11.84 8.25 -8.47
C PHE A 58 -11.51 9.54 -9.23
N GLY A 59 -10.65 9.49 -10.24
CA GLY A 59 -10.29 10.67 -11.03
C GLY A 59 -8.97 10.55 -11.79
N LYS A 60 -8.37 11.70 -12.09
CA LYS A 60 -7.10 11.75 -12.83
C LYS A 60 -5.93 11.33 -11.93
N VAL A 61 -5.16 10.34 -12.38
CA VAL A 61 -4.03 9.77 -11.63
C VAL A 61 -2.71 10.29 -12.16
N ASP A 62 -1.93 10.89 -11.26
CA ASP A 62 -0.49 11.04 -11.42
C ASP A 62 0.19 9.88 -10.66
N ALA A 63 1.16 9.20 -11.26
CA ALA A 63 1.90 8.13 -10.63
C ALA A 63 3.38 8.49 -10.52
N TYR A 64 3.94 8.32 -9.32
CA TYR A 64 5.35 8.54 -9.05
C TYR A 64 6.02 7.23 -8.65
N GLU A 65 7.14 6.93 -9.32
CA GLU A 65 8.04 5.86 -8.95
C GLU A 65 9.48 6.38 -8.97
N LYS A 66 10.25 6.02 -7.93
CA LYS A 66 11.64 6.47 -7.79
C LYS A 66 12.59 5.67 -8.67
N ASP A 67 12.39 4.36 -8.74
CA ASP A 67 13.21 3.45 -9.51
C ASP A 67 13.07 3.73 -11.02
N LEU A 68 14.20 3.89 -11.71
CA LEU A 68 14.22 4.32 -13.11
C LEU A 68 13.67 3.25 -14.05
N GLU A 69 14.06 1.99 -13.87
CA GLU A 69 13.61 0.88 -14.74
C GLU A 69 12.10 0.69 -14.59
N THR A 70 11.60 0.69 -13.36
CA THR A 70 10.19 0.63 -13.00
C THR A 70 9.39 1.78 -13.63
N LYS A 71 9.95 2.98 -13.59
CA LYS A 71 9.33 4.15 -14.21
C LYS A 71 9.25 4.03 -15.73
N ILE A 72 10.29 3.53 -16.38
CA ILE A 72 10.28 3.26 -17.84
C ILE A 72 9.17 2.25 -18.17
N PHE A 73 9.08 1.17 -17.38
CA PHE A 73 8.01 0.20 -17.52
C PHE A 73 6.62 0.83 -17.37
N LEU A 74 6.41 1.65 -16.34
CA LEU A 74 5.14 2.35 -16.14
C LEU A 74 4.77 3.24 -17.32
N LYS A 75 5.74 4.01 -17.84
CA LYS A 75 5.51 4.86 -19.02
C LYS A 75 5.07 4.05 -20.23
N LYS A 76 5.70 2.88 -20.47
CA LYS A 76 5.31 1.98 -21.53
C LYS A 76 3.91 1.40 -21.32
N ARG A 77 3.65 0.92 -20.10
CA ARG A 77 2.37 0.26 -19.73
C ARG A 77 1.17 1.21 -19.83
N TYR A 78 1.36 2.47 -19.45
CA TYR A 78 0.28 3.46 -19.38
C TYR A 78 0.35 4.52 -20.49
N LYS A 79 1.13 4.28 -21.57
CA LYS A 79 1.32 5.21 -22.69
C LYS A 79 0.01 5.71 -23.29
N ASN A 80 -0.98 4.83 -23.43
CA ASN A 80 -2.27 5.12 -24.08
C ASN A 80 -3.40 5.35 -23.06
N THR A 81 -3.07 5.83 -21.87
CA THR A 81 -4.06 6.11 -20.82
C THR A 81 -3.97 7.58 -20.37
N THR A 82 -4.94 8.02 -19.58
CA THR A 82 -4.95 9.37 -18.99
C THR A 82 -4.04 9.49 -17.75
N THR A 83 -3.31 8.43 -17.40
CA THR A 83 -2.38 8.43 -16.27
C THR A 83 -1.10 9.15 -16.63
N ASN A 84 -0.67 10.08 -15.78
CA ASN A 84 0.56 10.81 -15.96
C ASN A 84 1.67 10.25 -15.07
N ILE A 85 2.78 9.77 -15.66
CA ILE A 85 3.94 9.28 -14.92
C ILE A 85 4.90 10.43 -14.66
N ILE A 86 4.92 10.94 -13.43
CA ILE A 86 5.65 12.13 -13.04
C ILE A 86 7.08 11.82 -12.57
N ASN A 87 8.00 12.74 -12.84
CA ASN A 87 9.41 12.61 -12.45
C ASN A 87 9.69 13.16 -11.04
N LYS A 88 8.99 14.21 -10.64
CA LYS A 88 9.17 14.91 -9.36
C LYS A 88 7.83 15.02 -8.64
N PRO A 89 7.63 14.32 -7.49
CA PRO A 89 6.33 14.33 -6.83
C PRO A 89 6.07 15.59 -6.01
N PHE A 90 7.12 16.32 -5.59
CA PHE A 90 7.02 17.45 -4.67
C PHE A 90 7.12 18.83 -5.34
N SER A 91 6.53 19.00 -6.53
CA SER A 91 6.45 20.31 -7.17
C SER A 91 5.45 21.22 -6.44
N LYS A 92 5.81 22.51 -6.26
CA LYS A 92 4.95 23.51 -5.58
C LYS A 92 3.56 23.67 -6.23
N ASN A 93 3.49 23.50 -7.55
CA ASN A 93 2.27 23.68 -8.33
C ASN A 93 1.37 22.44 -8.40
N GLN A 94 1.83 21.31 -7.86
CA GLN A 94 1.04 20.08 -7.83
C GLN A 94 0.33 19.92 -6.49
N LYS A 95 -0.99 19.84 -6.53
CA LYS A 95 -1.84 19.62 -5.36
C LYS A 95 -2.83 18.49 -5.65
N TYR A 96 -2.98 17.58 -4.69
CA TYR A 96 -3.79 16.37 -4.82
C TYR A 96 -4.94 16.37 -3.81
N ASP A 97 -6.08 15.85 -4.21
CA ASP A 97 -7.22 15.60 -3.33
C ASP A 97 -7.02 14.29 -2.55
N LEU A 98 -6.33 13.33 -3.19
CA LEU A 98 -6.01 12.01 -2.61
C LEU A 98 -4.55 11.66 -2.93
N ILE A 99 -3.83 11.21 -1.92
CA ILE A 99 -2.51 10.57 -2.08
C ILE A 99 -2.62 9.17 -1.51
N LEU A 100 -2.26 8.16 -2.31
CA LEU A 100 -2.05 6.79 -1.87
C LEU A 100 -0.55 6.53 -1.78
N ALA A 101 -0.08 6.00 -0.63
CA ALA A 101 1.26 5.45 -0.44
C ALA A 101 1.10 4.03 0.12
N ALA A 102 1.00 3.05 -0.78
CA ALA A 102 0.68 1.66 -0.45
C ALA A 102 1.95 0.82 -0.41
N ASP A 103 2.38 0.47 0.79
CA ASP A 103 3.62 -0.26 1.08
C ASP A 103 4.86 0.46 0.50
N VAL A 104 5.08 1.69 0.93
CA VAL A 104 6.13 2.59 0.43
C VAL A 104 7.00 3.14 1.55
N ILE A 105 6.41 3.62 2.65
CA ILE A 105 7.15 4.38 3.66
C ILE A 105 8.12 3.51 4.46
N GLU A 106 7.90 2.21 4.55
CA GLU A 106 8.83 1.23 5.12
C GLU A 106 10.16 1.13 4.37
N HIS A 107 10.18 1.47 3.07
CA HIS A 107 11.38 1.52 2.23
C HIS A 107 12.14 2.86 2.36
N ILE A 108 11.65 3.79 3.18
CA ILE A 108 12.22 5.13 3.31
C ILE A 108 12.82 5.32 4.69
N LYS A 109 14.14 5.57 4.75
CA LYS A 109 14.86 5.73 6.02
C LYS A 109 14.25 6.86 6.87
N ASN A 110 13.95 8.00 6.26
CA ASN A 110 13.37 9.18 6.92
C ASN A 110 11.89 9.35 6.59
N ASP A 111 11.06 8.44 7.09
CA ASP A 111 9.61 8.41 6.87
C ASP A 111 8.88 9.69 7.34
N LYS A 112 9.30 10.30 8.46
CA LYS A 112 8.76 11.60 8.93
C LYS A 112 8.90 12.71 7.89
N ILE A 113 10.05 12.78 7.21
CA ILE A 113 10.30 13.80 6.19
C ILE A 113 9.36 13.60 5.00
N ILE A 114 9.14 12.34 4.60
CA ILE A 114 8.20 12.03 3.51
C ILE A 114 6.79 12.43 3.88
N ILE A 115 6.30 12.10 5.07
CA ILE A 115 4.95 12.53 5.52
C ILE A 115 4.81 14.06 5.49
N LYS A 116 5.84 14.79 5.96
CA LYS A 116 5.88 16.26 5.89
C LYS A 116 5.83 16.77 4.44
N ASN A 117 6.52 16.13 3.52
CA ASN A 117 6.53 16.53 2.11
C ASN A 117 5.21 16.18 1.40
N LEU A 118 4.61 15.03 1.70
CA LEU A 118 3.28 14.66 1.21
C LEU A 118 2.21 15.66 1.69
N ASN A 119 2.33 16.17 2.93
CA ASN A 119 1.45 17.23 3.42
C ASN A 119 1.50 18.50 2.54
N LYS A 120 2.71 18.89 2.07
CA LYS A 120 2.86 20.11 1.26
C LYS A 120 2.11 20.05 -0.07
N ILE A 121 1.97 18.85 -0.64
CA ILE A 121 1.31 18.63 -1.94
C ILE A 121 -0.12 18.12 -1.80
N LEU A 122 -0.58 17.83 -0.60
CA LEU A 122 -1.96 17.51 -0.31
C LEU A 122 -2.77 18.80 -0.18
N LYS A 123 -3.95 18.86 -0.80
CA LYS A 123 -4.89 19.98 -0.64
C LYS A 123 -5.46 20.01 0.78
N LYS A 124 -5.97 21.16 1.22
CA LYS A 124 -6.83 21.24 2.41
C LYS A 124 -8.01 20.28 2.22
N ASP A 125 -8.38 19.58 3.26
CA ASP A 125 -9.39 18.51 3.25
C ASP A 125 -9.03 17.29 2.39
N GLY A 126 -7.85 17.24 1.78
CA GLY A 126 -7.35 16.10 1.03
C GLY A 126 -7.03 14.90 1.93
N LEU A 127 -7.09 13.70 1.36
CA LEU A 127 -6.83 12.45 2.05
C LEU A 127 -5.45 11.88 1.75
N LEU A 128 -4.73 11.49 2.80
CA LEU A 128 -3.52 10.67 2.70
C LEU A 128 -3.84 9.26 3.19
N VAL A 129 -3.79 8.30 2.28
CA VAL A 129 -4.02 6.88 2.54
C VAL A 129 -2.69 6.15 2.51
N ILE A 130 -2.37 5.44 3.57
CA ILE A 130 -1.11 4.70 3.71
C ILE A 130 -1.41 3.26 4.10
N THR A 131 -0.74 2.31 3.47
CA THR A 131 -0.60 0.95 3.98
C THR A 131 0.85 0.65 4.29
N VAL A 132 1.07 -0.16 5.33
CA VAL A 132 2.39 -0.62 5.76
C VAL A 132 2.32 -2.01 6.37
N PRO A 133 3.38 -2.81 6.33
CA PRO A 133 3.46 -4.07 7.04
C PRO A 133 3.47 -3.85 8.56
N ALA A 134 2.75 -4.71 9.27
CA ALA A 134 2.61 -4.63 10.72
C ALA A 134 3.68 -5.42 11.46
N TYR A 135 4.01 -4.96 12.68
CA TYR A 135 4.81 -5.59 13.73
C TYR A 135 6.27 -5.91 13.38
N ASN A 136 7.18 -5.24 14.07
CA ASN A 136 8.63 -5.49 13.92
C ASN A 136 9.04 -6.92 14.32
N PHE A 137 8.30 -7.61 15.20
CA PHE A 137 8.62 -8.99 15.54
C PHE A 137 8.43 -9.97 14.36
N LEU A 138 7.61 -9.58 13.36
CA LEU A 138 7.43 -10.31 12.10
C LEU A 138 8.45 -9.91 11.02
N PHE A 139 9.36 -8.98 11.31
CA PHE A 139 10.42 -8.61 10.37
C PHE A 139 11.28 -9.83 10.05
N SER A 140 11.48 -10.12 8.77
CA SER A 140 12.09 -11.36 8.30
C SER A 140 13.05 -11.11 7.14
N LYS A 141 13.72 -12.14 6.67
CA LYS A 141 14.59 -12.07 5.47
C LYS A 141 13.85 -11.54 4.22
N LYS A 142 12.53 -11.77 4.15
CA LYS A 142 11.71 -11.17 3.09
C LYS A 142 11.73 -9.64 3.15
N ASP A 143 11.62 -9.06 4.34
CA ASP A 143 11.69 -7.60 4.51
C ASP A 143 13.06 -7.05 4.09
N GLU A 144 14.14 -7.77 4.41
CA GLU A 144 15.51 -7.41 3.99
C GLU A 144 15.64 -7.44 2.47
N THR A 145 15.15 -8.49 1.80
CA THR A 145 15.15 -8.61 0.33
C THR A 145 14.35 -7.50 -0.33
N LEU A 146 13.22 -7.13 0.27
CA LEU A 146 12.40 -6.00 -0.15
C LEU A 146 13.02 -4.64 0.21
N LYS A 147 14.15 -4.62 0.94
CA LYS A 147 14.83 -3.41 1.45
C LYS A 147 13.93 -2.57 2.36
N HIS A 148 13.16 -3.24 3.22
CA HIS A 148 12.43 -2.56 4.28
C HIS A 148 13.39 -2.11 5.38
N PHE A 149 13.18 -0.91 5.91
CA PHE A 149 13.89 -0.44 7.11
C PHE A 149 13.17 -0.86 8.37
N ARG A 150 11.84 -1.06 8.30
CA ARG A 150 10.99 -1.34 9.48
C ARG A 150 9.61 -1.83 9.08
N ARG A 151 8.93 -2.40 10.09
CA ARG A 151 7.48 -2.57 10.11
C ARG A 151 6.88 -1.66 11.16
N TYR A 152 5.58 -1.48 11.18
CA TYR A 152 4.89 -0.53 12.02
C TYR A 152 3.91 -1.19 13.00
N ASN A 153 3.57 -0.48 14.07
CA ASN A 153 2.34 -0.64 14.81
C ASN A 153 1.54 0.67 14.73
N GLN A 154 0.30 0.66 15.21
CA GLN A 154 -0.55 1.85 15.12
C GLN A 154 0.05 3.07 15.82
N VAL A 155 0.77 2.87 16.94
CA VAL A 155 1.39 3.96 17.70
C VAL A 155 2.57 4.56 16.93
N SER A 156 3.49 3.72 16.42
CA SER A 156 4.64 4.18 15.66
C SER A 156 4.21 4.88 14.36
N LEU A 157 3.20 4.36 13.67
CA LEU A 157 2.66 4.99 12.46
C LEU A 157 2.01 6.34 12.80
N LYS A 158 1.19 6.42 13.85
CA LYS A 158 0.54 7.67 14.26
C LYS A 158 1.54 8.78 14.61
N ARG A 159 2.69 8.43 15.19
CA ARG A 159 3.76 9.39 15.57
C ARG A 159 4.41 10.11 14.38
N LEU A 160 4.21 9.64 13.15
CA LEU A 160 4.69 10.31 11.94
C LEU A 160 3.88 11.56 11.60
N PHE A 161 2.64 11.64 12.10
CA PHE A 161 1.69 12.69 11.78
C PHE A 161 1.65 13.75 12.87
N ASN A 162 1.66 15.00 12.46
CA ASN A 162 1.58 16.17 13.35
C ASN A 162 0.15 16.76 13.33
N LYS A 163 -0.03 17.91 14.00
CA LYS A 163 -1.29 18.65 14.11
C LYS A 163 -1.94 19.07 12.77
N ASN A 164 -1.18 19.04 11.67
CA ASN A 164 -1.72 19.38 10.34
C ASN A 164 -2.58 18.26 9.73
N TYR A 165 -2.74 17.15 10.45
CA TYR A 165 -3.52 16.01 10.02
C TYR A 165 -4.56 15.61 11.07
N LYS A 166 -5.80 15.44 10.62
CA LYS A 166 -6.86 14.78 11.37
C LYS A 166 -6.85 13.29 11.07
N LYS A 167 -6.69 12.45 12.09
CA LYS A 167 -6.86 11.01 11.95
C LYS A 167 -8.31 10.68 11.61
N ILE A 168 -8.54 10.04 10.47
CA ILE A 168 -9.85 9.52 10.08
C ILE A 168 -9.96 8.04 10.46
N LYS A 169 -8.93 7.24 10.10
CA LYS A 169 -8.89 5.81 10.38
C LYS A 169 -7.46 5.36 10.60
N ILE A 170 -7.25 4.45 11.55
CA ILE A 170 -6.09 3.58 11.65
C ILE A 170 -6.63 2.22 12.07
N SER A 171 -6.38 1.19 11.27
CA SER A 171 -6.81 -0.17 11.54
C SER A 171 -5.78 -1.16 11.05
N TYR A 172 -5.65 -2.27 11.75
CA TYR A 172 -5.02 -3.42 11.13
C TYR A 172 -5.95 -4.00 10.07
N TYR A 173 -5.41 -4.80 9.15
CA TYR A 173 -6.13 -5.60 8.17
C TYR A 173 -5.29 -6.81 7.79
N ASN A 174 -5.87 -7.74 7.02
CA ASN A 174 -5.40 -9.11 6.91
C ASN A 174 -5.42 -9.79 8.31
N PHE A 175 -6.56 -9.66 8.95
CA PHE A 175 -6.83 -10.06 10.33
C PHE A 175 -7.04 -11.57 10.45
N PHE A 176 -7.91 -12.14 9.62
CA PHE A 176 -8.24 -13.56 9.70
C PHE A 176 -7.07 -14.48 9.38
N LEU A 177 -6.16 -14.03 8.52
CA LEU A 177 -4.95 -14.76 8.15
C LEU A 177 -3.75 -14.40 9.04
N PHE A 178 -3.93 -13.52 10.04
CA PHE A 178 -2.84 -13.05 10.89
C PHE A 178 -2.18 -14.20 11.66
N ILE A 179 -2.97 -15.01 12.38
CA ILE A 179 -2.42 -16.08 13.22
C ILE A 179 -1.68 -17.12 12.38
N PRO A 180 -2.28 -17.78 11.38
CA PRO A 180 -1.59 -18.81 10.61
C PRO A 180 -0.35 -18.30 9.87
N ILE A 181 -0.42 -17.10 9.28
CA ILE A 181 0.73 -16.53 8.56
C ILE A 181 1.82 -16.09 9.54
N SER A 182 1.48 -15.52 10.69
CA SER A 182 2.47 -15.13 11.70
C SER A 182 3.22 -16.34 12.26
N ILE A 183 2.52 -17.43 12.56
CA ILE A 183 3.14 -18.69 12.98
C ILE A 183 4.12 -19.18 11.90
N LEU A 184 3.71 -19.20 10.66
CA LEU A 184 4.54 -19.62 9.54
C LEU A 184 5.81 -18.75 9.41
N ILE A 185 5.67 -17.41 9.49
CA ILE A 185 6.82 -16.50 9.47
C ILE A 185 7.78 -16.78 10.61
N ILE A 186 7.27 -17.03 11.84
CA ILE A 186 8.09 -17.31 13.02
C ILE A 186 8.81 -18.64 12.87
N ILE A 187 8.14 -19.68 12.41
CA ILE A 187 8.76 -20.99 12.14
C ILE A 187 9.91 -20.83 11.13
N PHE A 188 9.69 -20.15 10.01
CA PHE A 188 10.73 -19.92 9.01
C PHE A 188 11.91 -19.10 9.54
N LYS A 189 11.66 -18.16 10.45
CA LYS A 189 12.74 -17.45 11.15
C LYS A 189 13.57 -18.38 12.02
N ILE A 190 12.94 -19.29 12.76
CA ILE A 190 13.61 -20.24 13.65
C ILE A 190 14.46 -21.24 12.86
N VAL A 191 13.89 -21.84 11.79
CA VAL A 191 14.60 -22.81 10.95
C VAL A 191 15.53 -22.16 9.92
N ASN A 192 15.68 -20.83 9.96
CA ASN A 192 16.52 -20.04 9.02
C ASN A 192 16.19 -20.30 7.53
N TYR A 193 14.95 -20.67 7.25
CA TYR A 193 14.49 -20.98 5.90
C TYR A 193 14.25 -19.71 5.09
N GLN A 194 14.82 -19.66 3.88
CA GLN A 194 14.63 -18.50 2.98
C GLN A 194 13.35 -18.69 2.14
N PHE A 195 12.23 -18.29 2.69
CA PHE A 195 10.91 -18.35 2.04
C PHE A 195 10.67 -17.16 1.09
N ILE A 196 11.69 -16.78 0.32
CA ILE A 196 11.64 -15.55 -0.49
C ILE A 196 10.77 -15.76 -1.72
N ASP A 197 10.78 -16.95 -2.30
CA ASP A 197 10.16 -17.21 -3.59
C ASP A 197 8.70 -17.66 -3.52
N ASP A 198 8.28 -18.30 -2.43
CA ASP A 198 6.98 -18.98 -2.38
C ASP A 198 5.81 -18.09 -1.96
N VAL A 199 6.03 -17.07 -1.12
CA VAL A 199 4.93 -16.18 -0.64
C VAL A 199 4.38 -15.27 -1.75
N GLU A 200 5.19 -15.00 -2.78
CA GLU A 200 4.77 -14.21 -3.94
C GLU A 200 4.33 -15.07 -5.12
N THR A 201 4.56 -16.38 -5.01
CA THR A 201 4.02 -17.35 -5.96
C THR A 201 2.54 -17.50 -5.72
N LYS A 202 1.75 -17.37 -6.76
CA LYS A 202 0.31 -17.58 -6.66
C LYS A 202 0.05 -19.03 -6.21
N PRO A 203 -0.67 -19.24 -5.09
CA PRO A 203 -1.09 -20.58 -4.68
C PRO A 203 -1.94 -21.24 -5.78
N ASN A 204 -2.20 -22.54 -5.65
CA ASN A 204 -3.19 -23.19 -6.51
C ASN A 204 -4.53 -22.42 -6.49
N SER A 205 -5.35 -22.59 -7.52
CA SER A 205 -6.54 -21.77 -7.72
C SER A 205 -7.55 -21.85 -6.56
N VAL A 206 -7.67 -23.00 -5.94
CA VAL A 206 -8.61 -23.22 -4.82
C VAL A 206 -8.15 -22.43 -3.57
N VAL A 207 -6.89 -22.60 -3.16
CA VAL A 207 -6.31 -21.89 -2.00
C VAL A 207 -6.29 -20.39 -2.26
N ASN A 208 -5.92 -19.98 -3.47
CA ASN A 208 -5.92 -18.56 -3.85
C ASN A 208 -7.31 -17.93 -3.73
N ASN A 209 -8.36 -18.63 -4.16
CA ASN A 209 -9.74 -18.15 -4.02
C ASN A 209 -10.22 -18.12 -2.57
N ILE A 210 -9.87 -19.12 -1.77
CA ILE A 210 -10.20 -19.15 -0.32
C ILE A 210 -9.58 -17.94 0.37
N PHE A 211 -8.27 -17.71 0.20
CA PHE A 211 -7.56 -16.59 0.81
C PHE A 211 -8.08 -15.24 0.31
N TYR A 212 -8.39 -15.14 -0.98
CA TYR A 212 -9.00 -13.95 -1.55
C TYR A 212 -10.34 -13.61 -0.89
N ASN A 213 -11.24 -14.59 -0.74
CA ASN A 213 -12.56 -14.36 -0.16
C ASN A 213 -12.49 -14.02 1.33
N ILE A 214 -11.63 -14.73 2.10
CA ILE A 214 -11.40 -14.43 3.52
C ILE A 214 -10.89 -12.99 3.68
N PHE A 215 -9.85 -12.62 2.96
CA PHE A 215 -9.23 -11.30 3.09
C PHE A 215 -10.14 -10.17 2.55
N ARG A 216 -10.76 -10.37 1.42
CA ARG A 216 -11.70 -9.43 0.82
C ARG A 216 -12.91 -9.14 1.71
N PHE A 217 -13.36 -10.11 2.50
CA PHE A 217 -14.50 -9.95 3.42
C PHE A 217 -14.24 -8.85 4.45
N GLU A 218 -13.00 -8.64 4.84
CA GLU A 218 -12.62 -7.59 5.79
C GLU A 218 -13.03 -6.18 5.36
N LYS A 219 -13.24 -5.91 4.06
CA LYS A 219 -13.71 -4.60 3.60
C LYS A 219 -15.04 -4.18 4.22
N TYR A 220 -15.92 -5.16 4.50
CA TYR A 220 -17.22 -4.91 5.13
C TYR A 220 -17.06 -4.63 6.62
N ILE A 221 -16.22 -5.38 7.31
CA ILE A 221 -15.91 -5.19 8.73
C ILE A 221 -15.23 -3.84 8.96
N LEU A 222 -14.21 -3.54 8.15
CA LEU A 222 -13.46 -2.29 8.19
C LEU A 222 -14.32 -1.05 7.92
N LYS A 223 -15.52 -1.22 7.37
CA LYS A 223 -16.49 -0.12 7.23
C LYS A 223 -16.93 0.44 8.59
N TYR A 224 -17.11 -0.44 9.56
CA TYR A 224 -17.74 -0.10 10.84
C TYR A 224 -16.74 -0.03 11.99
N ILE A 225 -15.78 -0.97 12.04
CA ILE A 225 -14.83 -1.08 13.14
C ILE A 225 -13.38 -1.03 12.69
N ASN A 226 -12.48 -0.75 13.63
CA ASN A 226 -11.04 -0.91 13.45
C ASN A 226 -10.65 -2.28 14.04
N LEU A 227 -9.95 -3.08 13.24
CA LEU A 227 -9.47 -4.39 13.67
C LEU A 227 -8.27 -4.23 14.63
N PRO A 228 -8.21 -5.04 15.71
CA PRO A 228 -7.23 -4.88 16.77
C PRO A 228 -5.84 -5.43 16.43
N PHE A 229 -5.74 -6.35 15.47
CA PHE A 229 -4.48 -6.91 14.95
C PHE A 229 -4.65 -7.34 13.49
N GLY A 230 -3.53 -7.66 12.82
CA GLY A 230 -3.49 -8.08 11.41
C GLY A 230 -2.09 -7.93 10.84
N LEU A 231 -1.81 -8.52 9.69
CA LEU A 231 -0.47 -8.53 9.06
C LEU A 231 -0.04 -7.17 8.52
N SER A 232 -0.98 -6.27 8.30
CA SER A 232 -0.73 -4.93 7.75
C SER A 232 -1.61 -3.88 8.43
N ILE A 233 -1.26 -2.61 8.27
CA ILE A 233 -2.02 -1.46 8.76
C ILE A 233 -2.48 -0.63 7.58
N ILE A 234 -3.76 -0.26 7.60
CA ILE A 234 -4.31 0.79 6.75
C ILE A 234 -4.58 2.04 7.58
N SER A 235 -4.15 3.19 7.09
CA SER A 235 -4.41 4.46 7.73
C SER A 235 -4.91 5.50 6.75
N ILE A 236 -5.84 6.32 7.20
CA ILE A 236 -6.42 7.44 6.45
C ILE A 236 -6.34 8.67 7.32
N PHE A 237 -5.66 9.67 6.81
CA PHE A 237 -5.52 10.97 7.43
C PHE A 237 -6.03 12.05 6.49
N LYS A 238 -6.67 13.06 7.06
CA LYS A 238 -7.18 14.23 6.34
C LYS A 238 -6.32 15.43 6.69
N LYS A 239 -5.90 16.21 5.71
CA LYS A 239 -5.19 17.47 5.94
C LYS A 239 -6.17 18.52 6.48
N ILE A 240 -5.74 19.24 7.51
CA ILE A 240 -6.47 20.36 8.12
C ILE A 240 -6.11 21.67 7.41
#